data_21051a2e0268e5009bf8134f6ae1a417
#
_entry.id   21051a2e0268e5009bf8134f6ae1a417
#
_cell.length_a   1.000
_cell.length_b   1.000
_cell.length_c   1.000
_cell.angle_alpha   90.00
_cell.angle_beta   90.00
_cell.angle_gamma   90.00
#
_symmetry.space_group_name_H-M   'P 1'
#
loop_
_entity.id
_entity.type
_entity.pdbx_description
1 polymer ?
#
loop_
_entity_poly.entity_id
_entity_poly.type
_entity_poly.pdbx_seq_one_letter_code
_entity_poly.pdbx_strand_id
1 'polypeptide(L)'
;MKILESLAALVVAATLFPASGDACTRAVYRGPDGMTVTGRTMDWKEELHTNLYVFPRGIERRGGNGDNVVRWTSRYGSIGAAGYDIGIADGMNEKGLVANLLFLPESSYERPGDNRPVLGLSIWTQYVLDNFATVDEAVEELRKERFRIDAPDLPGGVRSRLHLAVSDASGDSAIFEYIDGRLRIYHSPAYQVLTNSPAFDKQLAVNAYWKEIGGLVMLPGTNRSSDRFARASFYIDAVEQTADPSVAVATVFSVMRSVSVPFGISTPDKPY
;
A
#
# COMPACT_ATOMS: atom_id res chain seq x y z
N MET A 1 13.56 40.10 -53.29
CA MET A 1 13.14 40.44 -51.93
C MET A 1 12.40 39.20 -51.44
N LYS A 2 13.14 38.29 -50.75
CA LYS A 2 12.61 37.02 -50.28
C LYS A 2 12.42 37.11 -48.77
N ILE A 3 11.18 36.98 -48.35
CA ILE A 3 10.78 36.91 -46.93
C ILE A 3 11.01 35.49 -46.51
N LEU A 4 11.95 35.26 -45.59
CA LEU A 4 12.12 34.01 -44.88
C LEU A 4 11.13 33.97 -43.70
N GLU A 5 10.15 33.10 -43.78
CA GLU A 5 9.30 32.77 -42.63
C GLU A 5 10.03 31.73 -41.77
N SER A 6 10.41 32.17 -40.58
CA SER A 6 10.94 31.27 -39.56
C SER A 6 9.78 30.62 -38.82
N LEU A 7 9.48 29.34 -39.10
CA LEU A 7 8.62 28.51 -38.27
C LEU A 7 9.45 28.06 -37.04
N ALA A 8 9.18 28.64 -35.90
CA ALA A 8 9.66 28.12 -34.62
C ALA A 8 8.78 26.91 -34.22
N ALA A 9 9.29 25.75 -34.47
CA ALA A 9 8.67 24.51 -33.94
C ALA A 9 8.87 24.43 -32.43
N LEU A 10 7.81 24.69 -31.68
CA LEU A 10 7.78 24.49 -30.22
C LEU A 10 7.74 22.96 -29.94
N VAL A 11 8.90 22.37 -29.72
CA VAL A 11 9.00 20.99 -29.24
C VAL A 11 8.60 21.00 -27.78
N VAL A 12 7.35 20.67 -27.47
CA VAL A 12 6.93 20.31 -26.13
C VAL A 12 7.54 18.96 -25.83
N ALA A 13 8.68 18.96 -25.15
CA ALA A 13 9.24 17.76 -24.56
C ALA A 13 8.30 17.33 -23.42
N ALA A 14 7.34 16.47 -23.73
CA ALA A 14 6.63 15.71 -22.71
C ALA A 14 7.69 14.86 -22.00
N THR A 15 8.13 15.28 -20.83
CA THR A 15 8.91 14.44 -19.92
C THR A 15 8.02 13.29 -19.49
N LEU A 16 8.05 12.21 -20.27
CA LEU A 16 7.52 10.92 -19.86
C LEU A 16 8.39 10.46 -18.68
N PHE A 17 7.92 10.77 -17.48
CA PHE A 17 8.45 10.07 -16.30
C PHE A 17 8.20 8.59 -16.52
N PRO A 18 9.21 7.74 -16.49
CA PRO A 18 8.99 6.30 -16.51
C PRO A 18 8.14 5.98 -15.29
N ALA A 19 6.90 5.58 -15.52
CA ALA A 19 6.10 4.98 -14.46
C ALA A 19 6.84 3.69 -14.09
N SER A 20 7.50 3.70 -12.94
CA SER A 20 8.08 2.50 -12.37
C SER A 20 6.97 1.46 -12.31
N GLY A 21 7.21 0.32 -12.93
CA GLY A 21 6.22 -0.75 -13.06
C GLY A 21 6.01 -1.55 -11.79
N ASP A 22 6.14 -0.92 -10.64
CA ASP A 22 5.92 -1.52 -9.33
C ASP A 22 4.42 -1.59 -9.08
N ALA A 23 3.89 -2.80 -9.05
CA ALA A 23 2.47 -3.05 -8.99
C ALA A 23 2.13 -3.84 -7.71
N CYS A 24 1.39 -3.23 -6.82
CA CYS A 24 0.81 -3.90 -5.66
C CYS A 24 -0.69 -3.63 -5.63
N THR A 25 -1.45 -4.60 -5.17
CA THR A 25 -2.89 -4.40 -4.92
C THR A 25 -3.25 -5.09 -3.62
N ARG A 26 -3.96 -4.39 -2.76
CA ARG A 26 -4.58 -4.95 -1.56
C ARG A 26 -6.10 -4.87 -1.73
N ALA A 27 -6.82 -5.93 -1.32
CA ALA A 27 -8.27 -5.91 -1.22
C ALA A 27 -8.72 -6.61 0.08
N VAL A 28 -9.78 -6.09 0.69
CA VAL A 28 -10.41 -6.63 1.90
C VAL A 28 -11.79 -7.12 1.54
N TYR A 29 -11.99 -8.43 1.64
CA TYR A 29 -13.30 -9.06 1.58
C TYR A 29 -13.97 -8.96 2.95
N ARG A 30 -15.24 -8.59 2.95
CA ARG A 30 -16.08 -8.53 4.13
C ARG A 30 -17.27 -9.45 3.92
N GLY A 31 -17.24 -10.61 4.53
CA GLY A 31 -18.30 -11.60 4.48
C GLY A 31 -19.29 -11.48 5.63
N PRO A 32 -20.32 -12.34 5.66
CA PRO A 32 -21.24 -12.43 6.77
C PRO A 32 -20.53 -12.92 8.05
N ASP A 33 -21.22 -12.77 9.20
CA ASP A 33 -20.77 -13.24 10.52
C ASP A 33 -19.39 -12.69 10.95
N GLY A 34 -19.03 -11.48 10.47
CA GLY A 34 -17.77 -10.84 10.80
C GLY A 34 -16.54 -11.44 10.10
N MET A 35 -16.74 -12.25 9.07
CA MET A 35 -15.63 -12.79 8.29
C MET A 35 -14.92 -11.68 7.53
N THR A 36 -13.61 -11.54 7.75
CA THR A 36 -12.75 -10.60 7.03
C THR A 36 -11.55 -11.35 6.45
N VAL A 37 -11.31 -11.19 5.16
CA VAL A 37 -10.15 -11.76 4.47
C VAL A 37 -9.43 -10.65 3.71
N THR A 38 -8.15 -10.44 4.01
CA THR A 38 -7.31 -9.49 3.27
C THR A 38 -6.43 -10.25 2.29
N GLY A 39 -6.54 -9.92 1.00
CA GLY A 39 -5.64 -10.40 -0.04
C GLY A 39 -4.72 -9.30 -0.55
N ARG A 40 -3.51 -9.72 -0.97
CA ARG A 40 -2.55 -8.78 -1.54
C ARG A 40 -1.72 -9.42 -2.64
N THR A 41 -1.45 -8.67 -3.73
CA THR A 41 -0.42 -8.98 -4.71
C THR A 41 0.79 -8.10 -4.45
N MET A 42 1.98 -8.68 -4.47
CA MET A 42 3.24 -7.96 -4.46
C MET A 42 3.92 -8.17 -5.81
N ASP A 43 3.62 -7.27 -6.73
CA ASP A 43 4.15 -7.34 -8.09
C ASP A 43 5.35 -6.38 -8.16
N TRP A 44 6.54 -6.94 -8.00
CA TRP A 44 7.79 -6.20 -7.99
C TRP A 44 8.68 -6.65 -9.15
N LYS A 45 9.53 -5.78 -9.65
CA LYS A 45 10.41 -6.07 -10.80
C LYS A 45 11.50 -7.07 -10.49
N GLU A 46 11.86 -7.22 -9.23
CA GLU A 46 12.93 -8.07 -8.74
C GLU A 46 12.37 -9.08 -7.72
N GLU A 47 13.04 -10.21 -7.59
CA GLU A 47 12.70 -11.17 -6.55
C GLU A 47 13.01 -10.58 -5.16
N LEU A 48 12.01 -10.60 -4.28
CA LEU A 48 12.11 -10.03 -2.93
C LEU A 48 12.68 -11.01 -1.90
N HIS A 49 12.94 -12.26 -2.26
CA HIS A 49 13.38 -13.33 -1.36
C HIS A 49 12.53 -13.39 -0.09
N THR A 50 11.20 -13.34 -0.27
CA THR A 50 10.25 -13.23 0.83
C THR A 50 10.30 -14.44 1.75
N ASN A 51 10.58 -14.17 3.03
CA ASN A 51 10.48 -15.13 4.13
C ASN A 51 9.30 -14.80 5.03
N LEU A 52 8.75 -15.82 5.69
CA LEU A 52 7.72 -15.65 6.73
C LEU A 52 8.37 -15.74 8.10
N TYR A 53 8.12 -14.73 8.92
CA TYR A 53 8.60 -14.64 10.30
C TYR A 53 7.44 -14.69 11.29
N VAL A 54 7.63 -15.41 12.38
CA VAL A 54 6.72 -15.43 13.52
C VAL A 54 7.38 -14.69 14.66
N PHE A 55 6.69 -13.69 15.18
CA PHE A 55 7.18 -12.85 16.28
C PHE A 55 6.30 -13.07 17.51
N PRO A 56 6.87 -13.52 18.65
CA PRO A 56 6.13 -13.62 19.90
C PRO A 56 5.89 -12.23 20.52
N ARG A 57 5.02 -12.18 21.51
CA ARG A 57 4.87 -11.02 22.41
C ARG A 57 6.15 -10.78 23.22
N GLY A 58 6.32 -9.57 23.74
CA GLY A 58 7.38 -9.22 24.67
C GLY A 58 8.74 -8.93 24.03
N ILE A 59 8.84 -8.82 22.70
CA ILE A 59 10.08 -8.43 22.03
C ILE A 59 10.30 -6.93 22.21
N GLU A 60 11.46 -6.56 22.78
CA GLU A 60 11.92 -5.18 22.80
C GLU A 60 12.39 -4.76 21.41
N ARG A 61 11.90 -3.63 20.94
CA ARG A 61 12.18 -3.11 19.61
C ARG A 61 12.63 -1.65 19.62
N ARG A 62 13.33 -1.30 18.54
CA ARG A 62 13.79 0.07 18.27
C ARG A 62 13.41 0.46 16.86
N GLY A 63 12.98 1.69 16.68
CA GLY A 63 12.56 2.27 15.40
C GLY A 63 13.69 2.57 14.42
N GLY A 64 14.93 2.29 14.78
CA GLY A 64 16.11 2.55 13.92
C GLY A 64 17.40 2.61 14.71
N ASN A 65 18.44 3.12 14.09
CA ASN A 65 19.75 3.36 14.68
C ASN A 65 19.79 4.74 15.39
N GLY A 66 20.70 4.89 16.37
CA GLY A 66 20.89 6.15 17.11
C GLY A 66 20.05 6.22 18.39
N ASP A 67 20.05 7.39 19.05
CA ASP A 67 19.46 7.56 20.39
C ASP A 67 18.02 8.09 20.33
N ASN A 68 17.73 8.97 19.37
CA ASN A 68 16.40 9.57 19.21
C ASN A 68 15.49 8.70 18.30
N VAL A 69 15.17 7.51 18.77
CA VAL A 69 14.35 6.53 18.06
C VAL A 69 13.17 6.06 18.92
N VAL A 70 12.08 5.68 18.27
CA VAL A 70 10.96 5.05 18.96
C VAL A 70 11.41 3.74 19.59
N ARG A 71 10.97 3.46 20.82
CA ARG A 71 11.21 2.19 21.52
C ARG A 71 9.90 1.65 22.04
N TRP A 72 9.69 0.35 21.89
CA TRP A 72 8.50 -0.33 22.39
C TRP A 72 8.78 -1.79 22.70
N THR A 73 7.85 -2.39 23.40
CA THR A 73 7.81 -3.84 23.60
C THR A 73 6.55 -4.36 22.91
N SER A 74 6.67 -5.41 22.09
CA SER A 74 5.53 -5.95 21.35
C SER A 74 4.44 -6.45 22.31
N ARG A 75 3.26 -5.89 22.17
CA ARG A 75 2.05 -6.28 22.95
C ARG A 75 1.41 -7.53 22.37
N TYR A 76 1.52 -7.71 21.07
CA TYR A 76 0.87 -8.80 20.34
C TYR A 76 1.90 -9.61 19.56
N GLY A 77 1.65 -10.93 19.49
CA GLY A 77 2.36 -11.80 18.55
C GLY A 77 1.86 -11.59 17.14
N SER A 78 2.72 -11.78 16.16
CA SER A 78 2.39 -11.57 14.76
C SER A 78 3.12 -12.56 13.84
N ILE A 79 2.58 -12.69 12.63
CA ILE A 79 3.27 -13.29 11.48
C ILE A 79 3.46 -12.23 10.42
N GLY A 80 4.63 -12.18 9.81
CA GLY A 80 4.95 -11.19 8.79
C GLY A 80 5.72 -11.77 7.62
N ALA A 81 5.48 -11.23 6.43
CA ALA A 81 6.23 -11.49 5.22
C ALA A 81 7.25 -10.38 5.02
N ALA A 82 8.53 -10.74 4.97
CA ALA A 82 9.62 -9.79 4.79
C ALA A 82 9.93 -9.58 3.31
N GLY A 83 10.27 -8.34 2.95
CA GLY A 83 10.90 -8.03 1.68
C GLY A 83 12.41 -7.87 1.86
N TYR A 84 13.22 -8.54 1.06
CA TYR A 84 14.69 -8.53 1.08
C TYR A 84 15.31 -8.89 2.45
N ASP A 85 14.57 -9.52 3.33
CA ASP A 85 14.91 -9.70 4.76
C ASP A 85 15.23 -8.38 5.51
N ILE A 86 14.83 -7.24 4.96
CA ILE A 86 15.10 -5.91 5.55
C ILE A 86 13.94 -5.47 6.47
N GLY A 87 12.69 -5.76 6.08
CA GLY A 87 11.52 -5.33 6.83
C GLY A 87 10.25 -6.07 6.46
N ILE A 88 9.29 -6.01 7.36
CA ILE A 88 7.99 -6.65 7.16
C ILE A 88 7.13 -5.78 6.25
N ALA A 89 6.85 -6.28 5.07
CA ALA A 89 5.98 -5.63 4.10
C ALA A 89 4.49 -5.89 4.38
N ASP A 90 4.18 -7.10 4.83
CA ASP A 90 2.82 -7.55 5.11
C ASP A 90 2.80 -8.39 6.38
N GLY A 91 1.72 -8.31 7.13
CA GLY A 91 1.59 -9.17 8.30
C GLY A 91 0.22 -9.08 8.95
N MET A 92 0.02 -10.00 9.88
CA MET A 92 -1.17 -10.07 10.70
C MET A 92 -0.77 -10.38 12.15
N ASN A 93 -1.39 -9.70 13.10
CA ASN A 93 -1.20 -10.05 14.51
C ASN A 93 -2.32 -10.97 15.03
N GLU A 94 -2.12 -11.48 16.23
CA GLU A 94 -3.04 -12.41 16.89
C GLU A 94 -4.42 -11.83 17.24
N LYS A 95 -4.63 -10.52 17.05
CA LYS A 95 -5.93 -9.86 17.18
C LYS A 95 -6.68 -9.74 15.84
N GLY A 96 -6.06 -10.22 14.76
CA GLY A 96 -6.62 -10.12 13.41
C GLY A 96 -6.38 -8.76 12.75
N LEU A 97 -5.53 -7.90 13.32
CA LEU A 97 -5.08 -6.69 12.66
C LEU A 97 -4.09 -7.06 11.56
N VAL A 98 -4.38 -6.64 10.34
CA VAL A 98 -3.54 -6.81 9.15
C VAL A 98 -2.93 -5.49 8.76
N ALA A 99 -1.65 -5.47 8.42
CA ALA A 99 -0.95 -4.29 7.94
C ALA A 99 -0.17 -4.62 6.67
N ASN A 100 -0.25 -3.74 5.67
CA ASN A 100 0.34 -3.92 4.33
C ASN A 100 1.05 -2.64 3.90
N LEU A 101 2.32 -2.73 3.49
CA LEU A 101 3.05 -1.65 2.83
C LEU A 101 2.99 -1.82 1.32
N LEU A 102 2.59 -0.78 0.61
CA LEU A 102 2.55 -0.73 -0.85
C LEU A 102 3.41 0.44 -1.33
N PHE A 103 3.95 0.30 -2.54
CA PHE A 103 4.74 1.38 -3.14
C PHE A 103 3.84 2.55 -3.56
N LEU A 104 4.25 3.79 -3.19
CA LEU A 104 3.57 5.03 -3.58
C LEU A 104 4.63 6.06 -3.98
N PRO A 105 4.86 6.30 -5.29
CA PRO A 105 5.87 7.25 -5.77
C PRO A 105 5.73 8.66 -5.21
N GLU A 106 4.52 9.07 -4.87
CA GLU A 106 4.19 10.38 -4.31
C GLU A 106 4.53 10.53 -2.83
N SER A 107 4.88 9.42 -2.13
CA SER A 107 5.24 9.50 -0.71
C SER A 107 6.48 10.35 -0.48
N SER A 108 6.39 11.24 0.51
CA SER A 108 7.47 12.10 0.98
C SER A 108 7.33 12.30 2.49
N TYR A 109 8.33 11.87 3.23
CA TYR A 109 8.30 11.87 4.71
C TYR A 109 9.02 13.05 5.32
N GLU A 110 9.88 13.71 4.55
CA GLU A 110 10.75 14.76 5.04
C GLU A 110 9.97 16.02 5.44
N ARG A 111 10.26 16.50 6.63
CA ARG A 111 9.78 17.79 7.16
C ARG A 111 10.98 18.53 7.75
N PRO A 112 11.39 19.65 7.16
CA PRO A 112 12.53 20.42 7.67
C PRO A 112 12.36 20.76 9.17
N GLY A 113 13.41 20.53 9.97
CA GLY A 113 13.41 20.83 11.40
C GLY A 113 12.63 19.84 12.29
N ASP A 114 12.24 18.70 11.75
CA ASP A 114 11.52 17.66 12.51
C ASP A 114 12.47 16.88 13.42
N ASN A 115 12.38 17.14 14.71
CA ASN A 115 13.21 16.51 15.76
C ASN A 115 12.48 15.39 16.51
N ARG A 116 11.31 14.94 16.03
CA ARG A 116 10.59 13.81 16.63
C ARG A 116 11.44 12.54 16.57
N PRO A 117 11.22 11.58 17.48
CA PRO A 117 11.87 10.28 17.42
C PRO A 117 11.66 9.59 16.07
N VAL A 118 12.66 8.85 15.63
CA VAL A 118 12.63 8.13 14.35
C VAL A 118 11.93 6.79 14.47
N LEU A 119 11.06 6.50 13.52
CA LEU A 119 10.59 5.16 13.19
C LEU A 119 11.00 4.84 11.74
N GLY A 120 11.86 3.85 11.54
CA GLY A 120 12.27 3.42 10.22
C GLY A 120 11.09 2.86 9.40
N LEU A 121 11.04 3.18 8.13
CA LEU A 121 9.99 2.71 7.23
C LEU A 121 9.91 1.18 7.17
N SER A 122 11.05 0.49 7.20
CA SER A 122 11.13 -0.98 7.18
C SER A 122 10.52 -1.67 8.40
N ILE A 123 10.33 -0.94 9.51
CA ILE A 123 9.74 -1.49 10.73
C ILE A 123 8.36 -0.89 11.04
N TRP A 124 7.81 -0.03 10.17
CA TRP A 124 6.52 0.61 10.40
C TRP A 124 5.37 -0.39 10.47
N THR A 125 5.31 -1.35 9.55
CA THR A 125 4.32 -2.45 9.62
C THR A 125 4.42 -3.20 10.94
N GLN A 126 5.63 -3.57 11.36
CA GLN A 126 5.84 -4.30 12.61
C GLN A 126 5.44 -3.47 13.83
N TYR A 127 5.71 -2.15 13.81
CA TYR A 127 5.27 -1.25 14.89
C TYR A 127 3.74 -1.28 15.05
N VAL A 128 3.01 -1.25 13.94
CA VAL A 128 1.55 -1.31 13.95
C VAL A 128 1.04 -2.66 14.47
N LEU A 129 1.60 -3.76 13.97
CA LEU A 129 1.22 -5.12 14.40
C LEU A 129 1.54 -5.39 15.88
N ASP A 130 2.64 -4.85 16.38
CA ASP A 130 3.07 -5.02 17.77
C ASP A 130 2.19 -4.26 18.78
N ASN A 131 1.63 -3.12 18.38
CA ASN A 131 1.06 -2.17 19.34
C ASN A 131 -0.46 -2.08 19.33
N PHE A 132 -1.14 -2.39 18.20
CA PHE A 132 -2.57 -2.15 18.06
C PHE A 132 -3.36 -3.43 17.82
N ALA A 133 -4.57 -3.50 18.41
CA ALA A 133 -5.51 -4.58 18.19
C ALA A 133 -6.51 -4.29 17.07
N THR A 134 -6.83 -3.00 16.86
CA THR A 134 -7.86 -2.54 15.93
C THR A 134 -7.37 -1.41 15.05
N VAL A 135 -8.09 -1.15 13.96
CA VAL A 135 -7.86 0.00 13.08
C VAL A 135 -8.04 1.30 13.83
N ASP A 136 -9.08 1.42 14.66
CA ASP A 136 -9.34 2.61 15.48
C ASP A 136 -8.16 2.95 16.39
N GLU A 137 -7.60 1.97 17.12
CA GLU A 137 -6.40 2.17 17.97
C GLU A 137 -5.22 2.71 17.16
N ALA A 138 -4.98 2.13 15.96
CA ALA A 138 -3.91 2.56 15.08
C ALA A 138 -4.14 3.99 14.57
N VAL A 139 -5.37 4.33 14.15
CA VAL A 139 -5.74 5.67 13.68
C VAL A 139 -5.58 6.71 14.77
N GLU A 140 -6.09 6.43 15.96
CA GLU A 140 -6.00 7.35 17.11
C GLU A 140 -4.56 7.65 17.50
N GLU A 141 -3.70 6.64 17.52
CA GLU A 141 -2.30 6.85 17.92
C GLU A 141 -1.46 7.48 16.81
N LEU A 142 -1.56 7.00 15.58
CA LEU A 142 -0.76 7.52 14.46
C LEU A 142 -1.13 8.98 14.13
N ARG A 143 -2.37 9.38 14.32
CA ARG A 143 -2.81 10.79 14.18
C ARG A 143 -2.07 11.77 15.08
N LYS A 144 -1.55 11.33 16.21
CA LYS A 144 -0.77 12.17 17.14
C LYS A 144 0.62 12.51 16.60
N GLU A 145 1.05 11.87 15.50
CA GLU A 145 2.35 12.06 14.86
C GLU A 145 3.52 12.14 15.86
N ARG A 146 3.59 11.21 16.83
CA ARG A 146 4.62 11.22 17.90
C ARG A 146 6.03 10.92 17.40
N PHE A 147 6.17 10.45 16.17
CA PHE A 147 7.44 10.13 15.52
C PHE A 147 7.45 10.61 14.07
N ARG A 148 8.60 10.59 13.47
CA ARG A 148 8.77 10.77 12.02
C ARG A 148 9.21 9.47 11.37
N ILE A 149 8.81 9.26 10.13
CA ILE A 149 9.29 8.12 9.33
C ILE A 149 10.66 8.46 8.76
N ASP A 150 11.60 7.52 8.89
CA ASP A 150 12.88 7.53 8.20
C ASP A 150 12.89 6.47 7.11
N ALA A 151 13.12 6.90 5.89
CA ALA A 151 12.98 6.06 4.70
C ALA A 151 14.27 6.04 3.88
N PRO A 152 15.25 5.22 4.28
CA PRO A 152 16.48 5.05 3.51
C PRO A 152 16.17 4.41 2.16
N ASP A 153 17.05 4.62 1.19
CA ASP A 153 16.92 3.99 -0.12
C ASP A 153 17.02 2.46 0.00
N LEU A 154 16.22 1.76 -0.81
CA LEU A 154 16.28 0.31 -0.96
C LEU A 154 17.54 -0.11 -1.71
N PRO A 155 17.93 -1.41 -1.65
CA PRO A 155 18.97 -1.94 -2.51
C PRO A 155 18.77 -1.54 -3.97
N GLY A 156 19.85 -1.18 -4.67
CA GLY A 156 19.78 -0.67 -6.04
C GLY A 156 19.47 0.83 -6.16
N GLY A 157 19.43 1.59 -5.03
CA GLY A 157 19.22 3.04 -5.02
C GLY A 157 17.78 3.47 -5.29
N VAL A 158 16.84 2.55 -5.16
CA VAL A 158 15.40 2.87 -5.27
C VAL A 158 14.94 3.55 -4.00
N ARG A 159 14.36 4.75 -4.13
CA ARG A 159 13.80 5.45 -2.97
C ARG A 159 12.67 4.66 -2.34
N SER A 160 12.76 4.45 -1.03
CA SER A 160 11.71 3.82 -0.23
C SER A 160 10.51 4.76 -0.09
N ARG A 161 9.54 4.60 -0.98
CA ARG A 161 8.31 5.42 -1.01
C ARG A 161 7.11 4.50 -0.90
N LEU A 162 6.56 4.42 0.30
CA LEU A 162 5.50 3.47 0.61
C LEU A 162 4.34 4.20 1.30
N HIS A 163 3.15 3.61 1.24
CA HIS A 163 2.02 3.93 2.09
C HIS A 163 1.55 2.68 2.82
N LEU A 164 0.91 2.87 3.95
CA LEU A 164 0.46 1.79 4.81
C LEU A 164 -1.05 1.65 4.73
N ALA A 165 -1.54 0.42 4.54
CA ALA A 165 -2.94 0.06 4.73
C ALA A 165 -3.08 -0.85 5.94
N VAL A 166 -4.13 -0.65 6.71
CA VAL A 166 -4.47 -1.46 7.87
C VAL A 166 -5.93 -1.91 7.78
N SER A 167 -6.21 -3.15 8.16
CA SER A 167 -7.58 -3.66 8.32
C SER A 167 -7.65 -4.58 9.54
N ASP A 168 -8.84 -4.77 10.10
CA ASP A 168 -9.01 -5.63 11.26
C ASP A 168 -10.17 -6.62 11.11
N ALA A 169 -10.37 -7.44 12.13
CA ALA A 169 -11.40 -8.48 12.16
C ALA A 169 -12.84 -7.94 12.08
N SER A 170 -13.06 -6.64 12.35
CA SER A 170 -14.38 -6.01 12.19
C SER A 170 -14.67 -5.63 10.73
N GLY A 171 -13.67 -5.73 9.85
CA GLY A 171 -13.73 -5.26 8.48
C GLY A 171 -13.51 -3.76 8.33
N ASP A 172 -13.07 -3.08 9.39
CA ASP A 172 -12.64 -1.69 9.31
C ASP A 172 -11.30 -1.56 8.59
N SER A 173 -11.02 -0.38 8.03
CA SER A 173 -9.87 -0.14 7.19
C SER A 173 -9.38 1.30 7.26
N ALA A 174 -8.07 1.48 7.33
CA ALA A 174 -7.44 2.79 7.23
C ALA A 174 -6.22 2.76 6.32
N ILE A 175 -5.95 3.91 5.69
CA ILE A 175 -4.80 4.12 4.82
C ILE A 175 -4.04 5.34 5.33
N PHE A 176 -2.73 5.22 5.42
CA PHE A 176 -1.81 6.23 5.93
C PHE A 176 -0.81 6.58 4.84
N GLU A 177 -0.85 7.82 4.38
CA GLU A 177 0.03 8.35 3.34
C GLU A 177 0.77 9.59 3.84
N TYR A 178 2.07 9.64 3.57
CA TYR A 178 2.85 10.87 3.76
C TYR A 178 2.99 11.58 2.43
N ILE A 179 2.33 12.71 2.27
CA ILE A 179 2.40 13.55 1.08
C ILE A 179 2.93 14.93 1.49
N ASP A 180 4.01 15.38 0.85
CA ASP A 180 4.69 16.63 1.18
C ASP A 180 5.04 16.75 2.68
N GLY A 181 5.54 15.66 3.27
CA GLY A 181 5.91 15.58 4.68
C GLY A 181 4.73 15.59 5.66
N ARG A 182 3.50 15.47 5.20
CA ARG A 182 2.28 15.50 6.03
C ARG A 182 1.59 14.15 6.00
N LEU A 183 1.25 13.65 7.17
CA LEU A 183 0.44 12.44 7.31
C LEU A 183 -1.01 12.72 6.89
N ARG A 184 -1.52 11.95 5.95
CA ARG A 184 -2.92 11.86 5.58
C ARG A 184 -3.47 10.53 6.03
N ILE A 185 -4.62 10.55 6.70
CA ILE A 185 -5.29 9.36 7.21
C ILE A 185 -6.67 9.29 6.57
N TYR A 186 -6.92 8.20 5.87
CA TYR A 186 -8.23 7.87 5.31
C TYR A 186 -8.77 6.68 6.10
N HIS A 187 -9.87 6.86 6.80
CA HIS A 187 -10.42 5.86 7.70
C HIS A 187 -11.90 5.61 7.38
N SER A 188 -12.21 4.40 6.96
CA SER A 188 -13.57 3.94 6.70
C SER A 188 -13.57 2.46 6.36
N PRO A 189 -14.55 1.67 6.83
CA PRO A 189 -14.73 0.30 6.39
C PRO A 189 -15.04 0.17 4.89
N ALA A 190 -15.38 1.26 4.20
CA ALA A 190 -15.56 1.27 2.75
C ALA A 190 -14.23 1.31 1.97
N TYR A 191 -13.10 1.56 2.61
CA TYR A 191 -11.79 1.63 1.97
C TYR A 191 -11.13 0.26 1.86
N GLN A 192 -11.79 -0.64 1.14
CA GLN A 192 -11.40 -2.04 1.01
C GLN A 192 -10.22 -2.28 0.05
N VAL A 193 -9.94 -1.35 -0.86
CA VAL A 193 -8.92 -1.51 -1.91
C VAL A 193 -7.86 -0.41 -1.79
N LEU A 194 -6.60 -0.82 -2.01
CA LEU A 194 -5.48 0.09 -2.19
C LEU A 194 -4.56 -0.47 -3.27
N THR A 195 -4.04 0.41 -4.13
CA THR A 195 -2.99 0.08 -5.09
C THR A 195 -1.81 1.03 -4.89
N ASN A 196 -1.06 1.39 -5.93
CA ASN A 196 0.09 2.27 -5.83
C ASN A 196 -0.28 3.73 -6.13
N SER A 197 0.28 4.31 -7.20
CA SER A 197 -0.04 5.66 -7.70
C SER A 197 -1.42 5.69 -8.40
N PRO A 198 -2.14 6.80 -8.33
CA PRO A 198 -1.87 8.01 -7.56
C PRO A 198 -2.20 7.87 -6.06
N ALA A 199 -1.95 8.94 -5.27
CA ALA A 199 -2.37 9.01 -3.87
C ALA A 199 -3.87 8.68 -3.72
N PHE A 200 -4.26 8.16 -2.56
CA PHE A 200 -5.53 7.47 -2.34
C PHE A 200 -6.77 8.32 -2.66
N ASP A 201 -6.76 9.61 -2.35
CA ASP A 201 -7.85 10.54 -2.71
C ASP A 201 -8.11 10.56 -4.23
N LYS A 202 -7.04 10.49 -5.02
CA LYS A 202 -7.14 10.43 -6.49
C LYS A 202 -7.55 9.05 -6.98
N GLN A 203 -7.13 7.97 -6.31
CA GLN A 203 -7.63 6.62 -6.61
C GLN A 203 -9.16 6.56 -6.44
N LEU A 204 -9.69 7.14 -5.36
CA LEU A 204 -11.13 7.24 -5.14
C LEU A 204 -11.85 8.03 -6.25
N ALA A 205 -11.27 9.15 -6.68
CA ALA A 205 -11.85 9.97 -7.76
C ALA A 205 -11.89 9.21 -9.10
N VAL A 206 -10.81 8.51 -9.46
CA VAL A 206 -10.77 7.67 -10.67
C VAL A 206 -11.79 6.53 -10.58
N ASN A 207 -11.92 5.90 -9.42
CA ASN A 207 -12.90 4.83 -9.22
C ASN A 207 -14.35 5.34 -9.32
N ALA A 208 -14.63 6.55 -8.82
CA ALA A 208 -15.94 7.17 -8.96
C ALA A 208 -16.31 7.35 -10.44
N TYR A 209 -15.38 7.81 -11.27
CA TYR A 209 -15.57 7.90 -12.72
C TYR A 209 -15.89 6.53 -13.36
N TRP A 210 -15.13 5.49 -13.03
CA TRP A 210 -15.36 4.15 -13.56
C TRP A 210 -16.69 3.55 -13.08
N LYS A 211 -17.12 3.83 -11.85
CA LYS A 211 -18.44 3.41 -11.34
C LYS A 211 -19.59 4.03 -12.15
N GLU A 212 -19.42 5.27 -12.61
CA GLU A 212 -20.44 5.97 -13.39
C GLU A 212 -20.57 5.43 -14.83
N ILE A 213 -19.44 5.15 -15.51
CA ILE A 213 -19.43 4.79 -16.93
C ILE A 213 -19.32 3.28 -17.20
N GLY A 214 -18.96 2.48 -16.22
CA GLY A 214 -18.45 1.12 -16.41
C GLY A 214 -19.29 0.04 -15.75
N GLY A 215 -18.74 -0.58 -14.73
CA GLY A 215 -19.33 -1.73 -14.06
C GLY A 215 -19.29 -2.98 -14.92
N LEU A 216 -20.42 -3.65 -15.11
CA LEU A 216 -20.54 -4.84 -15.97
C LEU A 216 -20.38 -4.54 -17.47
N VAL A 217 -20.46 -3.27 -17.87
CA VAL A 217 -20.35 -2.89 -19.28
C VAL A 217 -18.90 -2.73 -19.70
N MET A 218 -18.09 -2.12 -18.85
CA MET A 218 -16.67 -1.86 -19.15
C MET A 218 -15.85 -1.67 -17.88
N LEU A 219 -14.71 -2.37 -17.80
CA LEU A 219 -13.68 -2.16 -16.79
C LEU A 219 -12.34 -1.87 -17.45
N PRO A 220 -11.48 -1.01 -16.85
CA PRO A 220 -10.18 -0.73 -17.42
C PRO A 220 -9.27 -1.97 -17.35
N GLY A 221 -8.62 -2.31 -18.46
CA GLY A 221 -7.89 -3.58 -18.63
C GLY A 221 -6.38 -3.52 -18.48
N THR A 222 -5.78 -2.34 -18.26
CA THR A 222 -4.33 -2.23 -18.17
C THR A 222 -3.77 -2.63 -16.80
N ASN A 223 -2.45 -2.80 -16.72
CA ASN A 223 -1.75 -3.06 -15.45
C ASN A 223 -1.47 -1.77 -14.64
N ARG A 224 -1.91 -0.61 -15.11
CA ARG A 224 -1.77 0.64 -14.35
C ARG A 224 -2.47 0.54 -13.00
N SER A 225 -1.85 1.15 -12.01
CA SER A 225 -2.35 1.14 -10.64
C SER A 225 -3.80 1.61 -10.53
N SER A 226 -4.17 2.71 -11.18
CA SER A 226 -5.55 3.22 -11.22
C SER A 226 -6.56 2.24 -11.83
N ASP A 227 -6.15 1.52 -12.87
CA ASP A 227 -7.01 0.53 -13.54
C ASP A 227 -7.19 -0.72 -12.67
N ARG A 228 -6.11 -1.15 -12.00
CA ARG A 228 -6.18 -2.26 -11.03
C ARG A 228 -7.06 -1.88 -9.82
N PHE A 229 -6.99 -0.62 -9.37
CA PHE A 229 -7.85 -0.12 -8.30
C PHE A 229 -9.32 -0.23 -8.69
N ALA A 230 -9.69 0.24 -9.88
CA ALA A 230 -11.07 0.16 -10.38
C ALA A 230 -11.55 -1.30 -10.51
N ARG A 231 -10.71 -2.19 -11.08
CA ARG A 231 -11.06 -3.62 -11.19
C ARG A 231 -11.19 -4.30 -9.83
N ALA A 232 -10.23 -4.10 -8.92
CA ALA A 232 -10.29 -4.67 -7.58
C ALA A 232 -11.53 -4.18 -6.82
N SER A 233 -11.84 -2.88 -6.90
CA SER A 233 -13.02 -2.30 -6.26
C SER A 233 -14.31 -2.89 -6.82
N PHE A 234 -14.41 -3.06 -8.13
CA PHE A 234 -15.57 -3.67 -8.75
C PHE A 234 -15.73 -5.13 -8.32
N TYR A 235 -14.66 -5.93 -8.42
CA TYR A 235 -14.75 -7.36 -8.13
C TYR A 235 -14.99 -7.65 -6.65
N ILE A 236 -14.35 -6.90 -5.72
CA ILE A 236 -14.57 -7.13 -4.30
C ILE A 236 -15.98 -6.79 -3.84
N ASP A 237 -16.62 -5.82 -4.51
CA ASP A 237 -18.03 -5.48 -4.28
C ASP A 237 -18.99 -6.48 -4.93
N ALA A 238 -18.61 -7.08 -6.08
CA ALA A 238 -19.47 -7.92 -6.90
C ALA A 238 -19.46 -9.41 -6.52
N VAL A 239 -18.43 -9.88 -5.81
CA VAL A 239 -18.33 -11.29 -5.44
C VAL A 239 -19.38 -11.69 -4.41
N GLU A 240 -19.81 -12.94 -4.51
CA GLU A 240 -20.80 -13.50 -3.59
C GLU A 240 -20.29 -13.51 -2.15
N GLN A 241 -21.17 -13.14 -1.24
CA GLN A 241 -20.92 -13.19 0.20
C GLN A 241 -21.08 -14.62 0.70
N THR A 242 -20.11 -15.12 1.45
CA THR A 242 -20.12 -16.47 1.99
C THR A 242 -19.64 -16.51 3.44
N ALA A 243 -20.21 -17.41 4.24
CA ALA A 243 -19.76 -17.75 5.59
C ALA A 243 -18.71 -18.87 5.60
N ASP A 244 -18.44 -19.52 4.44
CA ASP A 244 -17.41 -20.55 4.34
C ASP A 244 -16.02 -19.90 4.15
N PRO A 245 -15.08 -20.08 5.11
CA PRO A 245 -13.75 -19.49 5.03
C PRO A 245 -12.95 -19.95 3.81
N SER A 246 -13.11 -21.19 3.37
CA SER A 246 -12.39 -21.73 2.22
C SER A 246 -12.87 -21.09 0.92
N VAL A 247 -14.18 -20.91 0.79
CA VAL A 247 -14.78 -20.20 -0.34
C VAL A 247 -14.39 -18.72 -0.33
N ALA A 248 -14.44 -18.06 0.83
CA ALA A 248 -14.02 -16.66 0.97
C ALA A 248 -12.56 -16.44 0.54
N VAL A 249 -11.65 -17.31 0.99
CA VAL A 249 -10.23 -17.27 0.59
C VAL A 249 -10.08 -17.50 -0.92
N ALA A 250 -10.76 -18.49 -1.50
CA ALA A 250 -10.73 -18.75 -2.95
C ALA A 250 -11.26 -17.56 -3.75
N THR A 251 -12.31 -16.92 -3.25
CA THR A 251 -12.90 -15.70 -3.82
C THR A 251 -11.88 -14.55 -3.84
N VAL A 252 -11.23 -14.29 -2.71
CA VAL A 252 -10.18 -13.26 -2.63
C VAL A 252 -9.02 -13.56 -3.57
N PHE A 253 -8.57 -14.81 -3.67
CA PHE A 253 -7.57 -15.20 -4.68
C PHE A 253 -8.04 -14.93 -6.11
N SER A 254 -9.32 -15.11 -6.41
CA SER A 254 -9.87 -14.82 -7.74
C SER A 254 -9.85 -13.32 -8.04
N VAL A 255 -10.18 -12.48 -7.06
CA VAL A 255 -10.05 -11.03 -7.18
C VAL A 255 -8.58 -10.65 -7.40
N MET A 256 -7.66 -11.20 -6.60
CA MET A 256 -6.22 -10.92 -6.74
C MET A 256 -5.66 -11.31 -8.11
N ARG A 257 -6.06 -12.45 -8.68
CA ARG A 257 -5.65 -12.85 -10.04
C ARG A 257 -6.07 -11.83 -11.12
N SER A 258 -7.20 -11.16 -10.95
CA SER A 258 -7.70 -10.17 -11.92
C SER A 258 -6.85 -8.89 -11.95
N VAL A 259 -6.02 -8.67 -10.93
CA VAL A 259 -5.21 -7.46 -10.75
C VAL A 259 -3.71 -7.74 -10.60
N SER A 260 -3.31 -9.00 -10.59
CA SER A 260 -1.89 -9.41 -10.57
C SER A 260 -1.18 -9.04 -11.86
N VAL A 261 0.06 -8.63 -11.74
CA VAL A 261 0.95 -8.37 -12.87
C VAL A 261 1.95 -9.53 -12.95
N PRO A 262 2.11 -10.18 -14.10
CA PRO A 262 3.10 -11.25 -14.24
C PRO A 262 4.52 -10.78 -13.92
N PHE A 263 5.28 -11.61 -13.22
CA PHE A 263 6.66 -11.30 -12.84
C PHE A 263 7.52 -10.96 -14.06
N GLY A 264 8.37 -9.95 -13.93
CA GLY A 264 9.32 -9.53 -14.98
C GLY A 264 8.72 -8.72 -16.14
N ILE A 265 7.42 -8.40 -16.11
CA ILE A 265 6.81 -7.56 -17.17
C ILE A 265 7.20 -6.08 -17.02
N SER A 266 7.34 -5.61 -15.79
CA SER A 266 7.75 -4.23 -15.49
C SER A 266 9.23 -4.01 -15.84
N THR A 267 9.51 -3.56 -17.05
CA THR A 267 10.83 -3.12 -17.46
C THR A 267 10.80 -1.66 -17.86
N PRO A 268 11.94 -0.92 -17.78
CA PRO A 268 12.03 0.44 -18.28
C PRO A 268 11.57 0.59 -19.72
N ASP A 269 11.79 -0.46 -20.54
CA ASP A 269 11.45 -0.50 -21.96
C ASP A 269 9.97 -0.82 -22.22
N LYS A 270 9.25 -1.23 -21.17
CA LYS A 270 7.81 -1.58 -21.25
C LYS A 270 7.09 -0.98 -20.03
N PRO A 271 6.96 0.35 -19.96
CA PRO A 271 6.18 0.99 -18.90
C PRO A 271 4.70 0.67 -19.11
N TYR A 272 4.06 0.14 -18.09
CA TYR A 272 2.60 -0.11 -18.04
C TYR A 272 1.90 0.93 -17.21
#